data_58a4a425ead0b06f3f1956469bf5d3ea
#
_entry.id   58a4a425ead0b06f3f1956469bf5d3ea
#
_cell.length_a   1.000
_cell.length_b   1.000
_cell.length_c   1.000
_cell.angle_alpha   90.00
_cell.angle_beta   90.00
_cell.angle_gamma   90.00
#
_symmetry.space_group_name_H-M   'P 1'
#
loop_
_entity.id
_entity.type
_entity.pdbx_description
1 polymer ?
#
loop_
_entity_poly.entity_id
_entity_poly.type
_entity_poly.pdbx_seq_one_letter_code
_entity_poly.pdbx_strand_id
1 'polypeptide(L)'
;MRTLIVYDSMYGNTEKVARAIGEAIGGEVKIIRPPEVDSSLLNNIDLLVIGSPTQGGRSTSAINTFLNKLPKSIAGINVAAFDTRVSAKWVGIFGYAAGKIAGNLKGKGGHLVAPPEPFLVAGTKGPLKDGELERAAAWAREISKK
;
A
#
# COMPACT_ATOMS: atom_id res chain seq x y z
N MET A 1 2.78 -6.27 17.52
CA MET A 1 3.28 -5.58 16.31
C MET A 1 2.43 -4.37 16.05
N ARG A 2 3.06 -3.27 15.72
CA ARG A 2 2.36 -2.01 15.36
C ARG A 2 2.46 -1.79 13.87
N THR A 3 1.31 -1.68 13.23
CA THR A 3 1.22 -1.51 11.78
C THR A 3 0.53 -0.19 11.43
N LEU A 4 1.11 0.54 10.51
CA LEU A 4 0.49 1.73 9.93
C LEU A 4 0.21 1.43 8.46
N ILE A 5 -1.06 1.58 8.06
CA ILE A 5 -1.48 1.46 6.67
C ILE A 5 -1.90 2.83 6.19
N VAL A 6 -1.19 3.32 5.18
CA VAL A 6 -1.47 4.61 4.55
C VAL A 6 -1.97 4.34 3.14
N TYR A 7 -3.16 4.85 2.83
CA TYR A 7 -3.76 4.60 1.51
C TYR A 7 -4.41 5.85 0.96
N ASP A 8 -4.49 5.91 -0.36
CA ASP A 8 -5.38 6.84 -1.04
C ASP A 8 -6.37 6.04 -1.87
N SER A 9 -7.56 6.57 -2.06
CA SER A 9 -8.61 5.88 -2.79
C SER A 9 -9.51 6.91 -3.47
N MET A 10 -9.80 6.67 -4.75
CA MET A 10 -10.69 7.54 -5.54
C MET A 10 -12.13 7.05 -5.53
N TYR A 11 -12.31 5.72 -5.61
CA TYR A 11 -13.64 5.11 -5.76
C TYR A 11 -13.95 4.08 -4.68
N GLY A 12 -13.10 4.00 -3.65
CA GLY A 12 -13.29 3.11 -2.51
C GLY A 12 -12.67 1.73 -2.63
N ASN A 13 -12.10 1.36 -3.77
CA ASN A 13 -11.53 0.03 -3.96
C ASN A 13 -10.24 -0.17 -3.17
N THR A 14 -9.33 0.80 -3.23
CA THR A 14 -8.08 0.75 -2.46
C THR A 14 -8.38 0.76 -0.96
N GLU A 15 -9.37 1.51 -0.53
CA GLU A 15 -9.79 1.55 0.87
C GLU A 15 -10.28 0.18 1.34
N LYS A 16 -11.08 -0.51 0.54
CA LYS A 16 -11.57 -1.86 0.88
C LYS A 16 -10.41 -2.83 1.07
N VAL A 17 -9.42 -2.77 0.19
CA VAL A 17 -8.22 -3.59 0.30
C VAL A 17 -7.45 -3.25 1.57
N ALA A 18 -7.24 -1.96 1.83
CA ALA A 18 -6.51 -1.51 3.04
C ALA A 18 -7.19 -2.02 4.31
N ARG A 19 -8.51 -1.96 4.39
CA ARG A 19 -9.25 -2.44 5.55
C ARG A 19 -9.19 -3.96 5.69
N ALA A 20 -9.28 -4.69 4.60
CA ALA A 20 -9.13 -6.15 4.63
C ALA A 20 -7.73 -6.55 5.13
N ILE A 21 -6.71 -5.84 4.70
CA ILE A 21 -5.33 -6.06 5.17
C ILE A 21 -5.25 -5.80 6.68
N GLY A 22 -5.78 -4.67 7.13
CA GLY A 22 -5.73 -4.31 8.55
C GLY A 22 -6.44 -5.30 9.45
N GLU A 23 -7.61 -5.78 9.04
CA GLU A 23 -8.36 -6.79 9.79
C GLU A 23 -7.59 -8.12 9.90
N ALA A 24 -6.91 -8.51 8.84
CA ALA A 24 -6.18 -9.77 8.81
C ALA A 24 -4.87 -9.72 9.60
N ILE A 25 -4.21 -8.56 9.65
CA ILE A 25 -2.96 -8.41 10.40
C ILE A 25 -3.20 -8.55 11.90
N GLY A 26 -4.23 -7.90 12.40
CA GLY A 26 -4.51 -7.87 13.85
C GLY A 26 -3.46 -7.07 14.63
N GLY A 27 -3.57 -7.07 15.96
CA GLY A 27 -2.71 -6.26 16.82
C GLY A 27 -3.08 -4.78 16.74
N GLU A 28 -2.09 -3.90 16.92
CA GLU A 28 -2.31 -2.46 16.78
C GLU A 28 -2.18 -2.07 15.31
N VAL A 29 -3.30 -1.75 14.68
CA VAL A 29 -3.32 -1.33 13.28
C VAL A 29 -4.00 0.02 13.16
N LYS A 30 -3.34 0.95 12.49
CA LYS A 30 -3.93 2.24 12.14
C LYS A 30 -4.03 2.32 10.63
N ILE A 31 -5.22 2.68 10.13
CA ILE A 31 -5.51 2.78 8.69
C ILE A 31 -5.96 4.20 8.43
N ILE A 32 -5.13 4.98 7.73
CA ILE A 32 -5.39 6.41 7.53
C ILE A 32 -4.97 6.88 6.14
N ARG A 33 -5.50 8.02 5.74
CA ARG A 33 -5.11 8.70 4.49
C ARG A 33 -3.88 9.58 4.72
N PRO A 34 -3.09 9.87 3.67
CA PRO A 34 -1.83 10.60 3.81
C PRO A 34 -1.91 11.93 4.60
N PRO A 35 -2.93 12.80 4.38
CA PRO A 35 -2.97 14.06 5.12
C PRO A 35 -3.15 13.91 6.63
N GLU A 36 -3.64 12.75 7.08
CA GLU A 36 -3.86 12.48 8.51
C GLU A 36 -2.62 11.95 9.22
N VAL A 37 -1.54 11.66 8.48
CA VAL A 37 -0.33 11.10 9.08
C VAL A 37 0.45 12.19 9.79
N ASP A 38 0.60 12.02 11.10
CA ASP A 38 1.50 12.79 11.92
C ASP A 38 2.85 12.06 11.94
N SER A 39 3.94 12.79 11.88
CA SER A 39 5.28 12.20 11.92
C SER A 39 5.50 11.31 13.14
N SER A 40 4.83 11.59 14.26
CA SER A 40 4.92 10.75 15.45
C SER A 40 4.37 9.34 15.22
N LEU A 41 3.47 9.14 14.26
CA LEU A 41 2.93 7.82 13.94
C LEU A 41 3.97 6.90 13.33
N LEU A 42 5.06 7.45 12.81
CA LEU A 42 6.16 6.66 12.24
C LEU A 42 7.11 6.15 13.31
N ASN A 43 6.99 6.67 14.53
CA ASN A 43 7.82 6.21 15.66
C ASN A 43 7.24 4.90 16.18
N ASN A 44 8.11 3.93 16.41
CA ASN A 44 7.76 2.65 17.02
C ASN A 44 6.78 1.80 16.20
N ILE A 45 6.68 2.01 14.90
CA ILE A 45 5.96 1.08 14.03
C ILE A 45 6.89 -0.03 13.56
N ASP A 46 6.35 -1.22 13.42
CA ASP A 46 7.08 -2.39 12.95
C ASP A 46 6.88 -2.62 11.46
N LEU A 47 5.70 -2.24 10.94
CA LEU A 47 5.33 -2.45 9.55
C LEU A 47 4.61 -1.22 9.00
N LEU A 48 5.10 -0.71 7.88
CA LEU A 48 4.45 0.36 7.12
C LEU A 48 3.95 -0.20 5.80
N VAL A 49 2.63 -0.14 5.59
CA VAL A 49 1.99 -0.60 4.34
C VAL A 49 1.43 0.63 3.62
N ILE A 50 1.76 0.78 2.36
CA ILE A 50 1.27 1.91 1.56
C ILE A 50 0.53 1.38 0.34
N GLY A 51 -0.67 1.90 0.11
CA GLY A 51 -1.52 1.52 -1.01
C GLY A 51 -2.05 2.71 -1.79
N SER A 52 -2.16 2.54 -3.11
CA SER A 52 -2.63 3.58 -4.02
C SER A 52 -3.33 2.93 -5.22
N PRO A 53 -4.36 3.58 -5.78
CA PRO A 53 -4.78 3.16 -7.12
C PRO A 53 -3.69 3.51 -8.13
N THR A 54 -3.53 2.68 -9.15
CA THR A 54 -2.64 2.99 -10.26
C THR A 54 -3.40 3.88 -11.25
N GLN A 55 -2.86 5.07 -11.50
CA GLN A 55 -3.42 6.04 -12.43
C GLN A 55 -2.36 6.40 -13.45
N GLY A 56 -2.54 5.96 -14.70
CA GLY A 56 -1.54 6.17 -15.75
C GLY A 56 -0.17 5.64 -15.37
N GLY A 57 -0.11 4.49 -14.69
CA GLY A 57 1.14 3.88 -14.24
C GLY A 57 1.72 4.50 -12.96
N ARG A 58 1.01 5.40 -12.29
CA ARG A 58 1.53 6.17 -11.15
C ARG A 58 0.63 6.04 -9.93
N SER A 59 1.24 6.24 -8.76
CA SER A 59 0.48 6.48 -7.54
C SER A 59 -0.15 7.88 -7.59
N THR A 60 -1.16 8.11 -6.73
CA THR A 60 -1.81 9.41 -6.64
C THR A 60 -0.86 10.48 -6.11
N SER A 61 -1.19 11.75 -6.37
CA SER A 61 -0.39 12.87 -5.87
C SER A 61 -0.33 12.90 -4.35
N ALA A 62 -1.42 12.51 -3.66
CA ALA A 62 -1.44 12.45 -2.20
C ALA A 62 -0.41 11.45 -1.68
N ILE A 63 -0.32 10.27 -2.29
CA ILE A 63 0.69 9.27 -1.91
C ILE A 63 2.10 9.78 -2.23
N ASN A 64 2.29 10.39 -3.40
CA ASN A 64 3.61 10.93 -3.77
C ASN A 64 4.05 12.02 -2.79
N THR A 65 3.16 12.89 -2.40
CA THR A 65 3.44 13.92 -1.40
C THR A 65 3.82 13.31 -0.07
N PHE A 66 3.08 12.27 0.35
CA PHE A 66 3.40 11.56 1.58
C PHE A 66 4.80 10.93 1.53
N LEU A 67 5.14 10.27 0.43
CA LEU A 67 6.46 9.66 0.26
C LEU A 67 7.58 10.69 0.33
N ASN A 68 7.35 11.87 -0.24
CA ASN A 68 8.34 12.95 -0.21
C ASN A 68 8.52 13.55 1.19
N LYS A 69 7.51 13.44 2.04
CA LYS A 69 7.56 13.91 3.43
C LYS A 69 8.13 12.89 4.41
N LEU A 70 8.30 11.65 3.98
CA LEU A 70 8.93 10.64 4.84
C LEU A 70 10.36 11.06 5.18
N PRO A 71 10.86 10.66 6.37
CA PRO A 71 12.28 10.87 6.69
C PRO A 71 13.18 10.29 5.61
N LYS A 72 14.35 10.85 5.45
CA LYS A 72 15.33 10.36 4.47
C LYS A 72 15.74 8.92 4.73
N SER A 73 15.65 8.47 5.98
CA SER A 73 15.95 7.09 6.36
C SER A 73 14.80 6.52 7.17
N ILE A 74 14.30 5.38 6.74
CA ILE A 74 13.33 4.56 7.47
C ILE A 74 13.95 3.18 7.76
N ALA A 75 15.27 3.13 7.91
CA ALA A 75 15.96 1.89 8.22
C ALA A 75 15.39 1.27 9.50
N GLY A 76 15.24 -0.04 9.50
CA GLY A 76 14.66 -0.77 10.63
C GLY A 76 13.15 -0.95 10.57
N ILE A 77 12.48 -0.34 9.61
CA ILE A 77 11.03 -0.49 9.41
C ILE A 77 10.79 -1.50 8.29
N ASN A 78 9.95 -2.49 8.55
CA ASN A 78 9.46 -3.38 7.50
C ASN A 78 8.43 -2.61 6.67
N VAL A 79 8.50 -2.77 5.35
CA VAL A 79 7.61 -2.04 4.44
C VAL A 79 6.98 -2.98 3.43
N ALA A 80 5.78 -2.62 3.00
CA ALA A 80 5.07 -3.33 1.94
C ALA A 80 4.25 -2.33 1.13
N ALA A 81 4.02 -2.63 -0.13
CA ALA A 81 3.28 -1.76 -1.03
C ALA A 81 2.26 -2.56 -1.84
N PHE A 82 1.09 -1.97 -2.03
CA PHE A 82 0.07 -2.56 -2.90
C PHE A 82 -0.56 -1.48 -3.77
N ASP A 83 -1.22 -1.90 -4.83
CA ASP A 83 -2.05 -1.00 -5.61
C ASP A 83 -3.34 -1.70 -6.02
N THR A 84 -4.28 -0.91 -6.50
CA THR A 84 -5.45 -1.43 -7.22
C THR A 84 -5.31 -1.00 -8.67
N ARG A 85 -5.55 -1.92 -9.59
CA ARG A 85 -5.37 -1.68 -11.03
C ARG A 85 -6.33 -2.47 -11.87
N VAL A 86 -6.60 -1.92 -13.07
CA VAL A 86 -7.33 -2.65 -14.09
C VAL A 86 -6.36 -3.67 -14.71
N SER A 87 -6.85 -4.89 -14.92
CA SER A 87 -6.06 -5.94 -15.56
C SER A 87 -6.04 -5.75 -17.07
N ALA A 88 -5.10 -4.93 -17.55
CA ALA A 88 -4.93 -4.70 -18.99
C ALA A 88 -3.44 -4.81 -19.34
N LYS A 89 -3.15 -5.54 -20.44
CA LYS A 89 -1.76 -5.81 -20.83
C LYS A 89 -0.94 -4.55 -21.09
N TRP A 90 -1.55 -3.56 -21.73
CA TRP A 90 -0.83 -2.34 -22.09
C TRP A 90 -0.50 -1.45 -20.88
N VAL A 91 -1.21 -1.64 -19.77
CA VAL A 91 -0.95 -0.87 -18.53
C VAL A 91 0.46 -1.14 -18.00
N GLY A 92 0.95 -2.36 -18.19
CA GLY A 92 2.30 -2.74 -17.74
C GLY A 92 3.43 -1.94 -18.39
N ILE A 93 3.19 -1.33 -19.56
CA ILE A 93 4.20 -0.52 -20.27
C ILE A 93 4.58 0.71 -19.43
N PHE A 94 3.64 1.28 -18.70
CA PHE A 94 3.86 2.48 -17.89
C PHE A 94 4.29 2.18 -16.47
N GLY A 95 4.37 0.88 -16.09
CA GLY A 95 4.64 0.49 -14.72
C GLY A 95 3.38 0.59 -13.85
N TYR A 96 3.57 0.41 -12.55
CA TYR A 96 2.45 0.36 -11.60
C TYR A 96 2.80 1.10 -10.33
N ALA A 97 1.78 1.62 -9.65
CA ALA A 97 1.94 2.40 -8.44
C ALA A 97 2.68 1.61 -7.34
N ALA A 98 2.31 0.35 -7.10
CA ALA A 98 2.93 -0.45 -6.04
C ALA A 98 4.44 -0.62 -6.23
N GLY A 99 4.88 -0.85 -7.46
CA GLY A 99 6.31 -0.98 -7.77
C GLY A 99 7.08 0.30 -7.49
N LYS A 100 6.50 1.43 -7.84
CA LYS A 100 7.13 2.74 -7.62
C LYS A 100 7.20 3.10 -6.14
N ILE A 101 6.13 2.78 -5.39
CA ILE A 101 6.11 2.96 -3.93
C ILE A 101 7.19 2.09 -3.29
N ALA A 102 7.24 0.81 -3.64
CA ALA A 102 8.23 -0.11 -3.09
C ALA A 102 9.66 0.36 -3.36
N GLY A 103 9.94 0.82 -4.58
CA GLY A 103 11.25 1.37 -4.93
C GLY A 103 11.63 2.58 -4.10
N ASN A 104 10.67 3.48 -3.86
CA ASN A 104 10.89 4.66 -3.03
C ASN A 104 11.23 4.27 -1.59
N LEU A 105 10.46 3.35 -1.00
CA LEU A 105 10.66 2.90 0.38
C LEU A 105 11.99 2.16 0.53
N LYS A 106 12.36 1.31 -0.41
CA LYS A 106 13.67 0.64 -0.40
C LYS A 106 14.81 1.65 -0.49
N GLY A 107 14.65 2.67 -1.34
CA GLY A 107 15.65 3.73 -1.48
C GLY A 107 15.90 4.50 -0.18
N LYS A 108 14.93 4.50 0.73
CA LYS A 108 15.05 5.12 2.05
C LYS A 108 15.51 4.15 3.14
N GLY A 109 15.86 2.93 2.76
CA GLY A 109 16.37 1.92 3.70
C GLY A 109 15.31 1.04 4.33
N GLY A 110 14.05 1.15 3.92
CA GLY A 110 12.98 0.27 4.39
C GLY A 110 13.23 -1.16 3.95
N HIS A 111 12.90 -2.11 4.82
CA HIS A 111 13.02 -3.53 4.50
C HIS A 111 11.74 -4.04 3.85
N LEU A 112 11.79 -4.26 2.52
CA LEU A 112 10.64 -4.74 1.77
C LEU A 112 10.41 -6.21 2.09
N VAL A 113 9.27 -6.53 2.71
CA VAL A 113 8.98 -7.89 3.21
C VAL A 113 8.30 -8.79 2.19
N ALA A 114 7.84 -8.24 1.08
CA ALA A 114 7.23 -9.01 -0.01
C ALA A 114 7.31 -8.19 -1.31
N PRO A 115 7.22 -8.83 -2.48
CA PRO A 115 7.08 -8.08 -3.73
C PRO A 115 5.83 -7.19 -3.69
N PRO A 116 5.83 -6.06 -4.44
CA PRO A 116 4.63 -5.23 -4.54
C PRO A 116 3.43 -6.04 -5.02
N GLU A 117 2.26 -5.85 -4.41
CA GLU A 117 1.09 -6.68 -4.67
C GLU A 117 0.00 -5.91 -5.40
N PRO A 118 -0.45 -6.37 -6.58
CA PRO A 118 -1.59 -5.78 -7.26
C PRO A 118 -2.90 -6.41 -6.79
N PHE A 119 -3.94 -5.59 -6.69
CA PHE A 119 -5.32 -6.06 -6.50
C PHE A 119 -6.16 -5.56 -7.66
N LEU A 120 -6.92 -6.44 -8.28
CA LEU A 120 -7.52 -6.18 -9.58
C LEU A 120 -8.95 -5.64 -9.45
N VAL A 121 -9.24 -4.62 -10.25
CA VAL A 121 -10.58 -4.06 -10.41
C VAL A 121 -11.10 -4.35 -11.81
N ALA A 122 -12.43 -4.45 -11.95
CA ALA A 122 -13.07 -4.76 -13.23
C ALA A 122 -12.99 -3.59 -14.21
N GLY A 123 -12.99 -2.37 -13.68
CA GLY A 123 -12.88 -1.14 -14.48
C GLY A 123 -12.34 -0.02 -13.61
N THR A 124 -12.17 1.18 -14.18
CA THR A 124 -11.57 2.33 -13.48
C THR A 124 -12.24 2.60 -12.14
N LYS A 125 -13.56 2.53 -12.08
CA LYS A 125 -14.33 2.80 -10.85
C LYS A 125 -14.59 1.54 -10.02
N GLY A 126 -14.15 0.40 -10.48
CA GLY A 126 -14.38 -0.88 -9.81
C GLY A 126 -15.46 -1.70 -10.48
N PRO A 127 -16.07 -2.63 -9.78
CA PRO A 127 -15.68 -3.07 -8.43
C PRO A 127 -14.38 -3.88 -8.41
N LEU A 128 -13.92 -4.22 -7.22
CA LEU A 128 -12.85 -5.22 -7.07
C LEU A 128 -13.32 -6.55 -7.68
N LYS A 129 -12.40 -7.26 -8.32
CA LYS A 129 -12.74 -8.59 -8.85
C LYS A 129 -13.00 -9.57 -7.70
N ASP A 130 -13.76 -10.61 -7.99
CA ASP A 130 -14.09 -11.64 -7.01
C ASP A 130 -12.81 -12.27 -6.47
N GLY A 131 -12.78 -12.49 -5.15
CA GLY A 131 -11.64 -13.13 -4.48
C GLY A 131 -10.53 -12.18 -4.07
N GLU A 132 -10.58 -10.91 -4.46
CA GLU A 132 -9.49 -9.98 -4.16
C GLU A 132 -9.40 -9.62 -2.68
N LEU A 133 -10.52 -9.52 -1.97
CA LEU A 133 -10.47 -9.24 -0.52
C LEU A 133 -9.91 -10.41 0.25
N GLU A 134 -10.23 -11.64 -0.13
CA GLU A 134 -9.65 -12.85 0.46
C GLU A 134 -8.16 -12.92 0.17
N ARG A 135 -7.75 -12.54 -1.04
CA ARG A 135 -6.34 -12.50 -1.43
C ARG A 135 -5.58 -11.42 -0.64
N ALA A 136 -6.24 -10.29 -0.38
CA ALA A 136 -5.67 -9.23 0.46
C ALA A 136 -5.42 -9.72 1.89
N ALA A 137 -6.37 -10.46 2.45
CA ALA A 137 -6.21 -11.03 3.79
C ALA A 137 -5.06 -12.04 3.84
N ALA A 138 -4.92 -12.88 2.81
CA ALA A 138 -3.83 -13.84 2.74
C ALA A 138 -2.46 -13.14 2.65
N TRP A 139 -2.38 -12.10 1.82
CA TRP A 139 -1.16 -11.31 1.68
C TRP A 139 -0.79 -10.60 2.99
N ALA A 140 -1.81 -10.09 3.69
CA ALA A 140 -1.60 -9.45 4.99
C ALA A 140 -0.96 -10.40 6.00
N ARG A 141 -1.41 -11.65 6.04
CA ARG A 141 -0.82 -12.66 6.91
C ARG A 141 0.61 -12.96 6.51
N GLU A 142 0.91 -12.99 5.22
CA GLU A 142 2.26 -13.22 4.73
C GLU A 142 3.20 -12.09 5.15
N ILE A 143 2.83 -10.82 4.93
CA ILE A 143 3.72 -9.69 5.24
C ILE A 143 3.89 -9.49 6.75
N SER A 144 2.91 -9.89 7.54
CA SER A 144 2.99 -9.74 9.00
C SER A 144 3.85 -10.79 9.68
N LYS A 145 4.21 -11.87 8.98
CA LYS A 145 5.10 -12.92 9.51
C LYS A 145 6.58 -12.59 9.33
N LYS A 146 6.89 -11.63 8.49
CA LYS A 146 8.29 -11.29 8.20
C LYS A 146 8.79 -10.30 9.26
#